data_1ee6074e163d382d031295f288f0dc89
#
_entry.id   1ee6074e163d382d031295f288f0dc89
#
_cell.length_a   1.000
_cell.length_b   1.000
_cell.length_c   1.000
_cell.angle_alpha   90.00
_cell.angle_beta   90.00
_cell.angle_gamma   90.00
#
_symmetry.space_group_name_H-M   'P 1'
#
loop_
_entity.id
_entity.type
_entity.pdbx_description
1 polymer ?
#
loop_
_entity_poly.entity_id
_entity_poly.type
_entity_poly.pdbx_seq_one_letter_code
_entity_poly.pdbx_strand_id
1 'polypeptide(L)'
;YKRQPIPEYPGSMTGHLQREKSAKIAPKQDGLQRMVDRETKRAEGKGVGYDRWASLHNLKQMAATHNFLMENGLLDLDKLDAAVESSRKALSEARESLRGIEQTIADKKNLRKVVSDYRRTRPTIEEHKKLKGKKTETYYRANEADFIIYEATLRQLKVLAPGKKLPAISKLNTEIEALISEKNAAYNTYRTAKAEHEQLATAKRNTEQILHGTPSRQKKHEQER
;
A
#
# COMPACT_ATOMS: atom_id res chain seq x y z
N TYR A 1 -62.39 19.11 55.02
CA TYR A 1 -61.07 18.73 54.48
C TYR A 1 -60.92 19.36 53.12
N LYS A 2 -60.21 20.49 53.05
CA LYS A 2 -59.81 21.19 51.76
C LYS A 2 -58.67 20.41 51.18
N ARG A 3 -58.87 19.81 50.00
CA ARG A 3 -57.81 19.22 49.23
C ARG A 3 -56.91 20.37 48.72
N GLN A 4 -55.62 20.32 49.07
CA GLN A 4 -54.62 21.20 48.47
C GLN A 4 -54.40 20.79 47.02
N PRO A 5 -54.22 21.75 46.07
CA PRO A 5 -53.90 21.46 44.69
C PRO A 5 -52.50 20.88 44.63
N ILE A 6 -52.35 19.80 43.83
CA ILE A 6 -51.07 19.19 43.49
C ILE A 6 -50.25 20.21 42.73
N PRO A 7 -49.00 20.48 43.12
CA PRO A 7 -48.14 21.38 42.34
C PRO A 7 -47.89 20.77 40.95
N GLU A 8 -48.25 21.52 39.92
CA GLU A 8 -47.82 21.22 38.54
C GLU A 8 -46.31 21.27 38.47
N TYR A 9 -45.69 20.14 38.20
CA TYR A 9 -44.30 20.06 37.80
C TYR A 9 -44.16 20.66 36.41
N PRO A 10 -43.42 21.77 36.22
CA PRO A 10 -43.12 22.29 34.91
C PRO A 10 -42.09 21.38 34.32
N GLY A 11 -42.41 20.74 33.22
CA GLY A 11 -41.40 20.05 32.42
C GLY A 11 -41.64 18.56 32.22
N SER A 12 -42.84 18.15 31.81
CA SER A 12 -42.86 17.05 30.85
C SER A 12 -42.24 17.56 29.56
N MET A 13 -40.93 17.53 29.54
CA MET A 13 -40.22 17.55 28.28
C MET A 13 -40.60 16.26 27.54
N THR A 14 -41.73 16.27 26.88
CA THR A 14 -41.89 15.53 25.64
C THR A 14 -40.95 16.18 24.64
N GLY A 15 -39.64 16.04 24.91
CA GLY A 15 -38.64 16.15 23.90
C GLY A 15 -39.06 15.16 22.84
N HIS A 16 -39.77 15.64 21.82
CA HIS A 16 -39.68 15.05 20.51
C HIS A 16 -38.18 14.99 20.26
N LEU A 17 -37.55 13.87 20.58
CA LEU A 17 -36.41 13.38 19.88
C LEU A 17 -36.87 13.35 18.41
N GLN A 18 -36.81 14.52 17.78
CA GLN A 18 -36.59 14.56 16.34
C GLN A 18 -35.35 13.70 16.21
N ARG A 19 -35.61 12.42 15.97
CA ARG A 19 -34.68 11.53 15.35
C ARG A 19 -34.28 12.29 14.12
N GLU A 20 -33.21 13.11 14.23
CA GLU A 20 -32.50 13.59 13.08
C GLU A 20 -32.35 12.32 12.26
N LYS A 21 -33.08 12.28 11.15
CA LYS A 21 -32.88 11.25 10.14
C LYS A 21 -31.42 11.44 9.81
N SER A 22 -30.61 10.62 10.49
CA SER A 22 -29.19 10.53 10.19
C SER A 22 -29.16 10.55 8.69
N ALA A 23 -28.56 11.63 8.15
CA ALA A 23 -28.41 11.80 6.73
C ALA A 23 -27.99 10.44 6.25
N LYS A 24 -28.79 9.80 5.39
CA LYS A 24 -28.47 8.50 4.84
C LYS A 24 -27.08 8.72 4.32
N ILE A 25 -26.08 8.22 5.06
CA ILE A 25 -24.71 8.16 4.58
C ILE A 25 -24.88 7.50 3.24
N ALA A 26 -24.70 8.27 2.17
CA ALA A 26 -24.76 7.73 0.82
C ALA A 26 -23.91 6.47 0.90
N PRO A 27 -24.43 5.29 0.55
CA PRO A 27 -23.66 4.08 0.70
C PRO A 27 -22.31 4.42 0.07
N LYS A 28 -21.21 4.28 0.83
CA LYS A 28 -19.88 4.31 0.23
C LYS A 28 -20.07 3.46 -0.99
N GLN A 29 -19.80 4.03 -2.19
CA GLN A 29 -19.81 3.23 -3.41
C GLN A 29 -18.73 2.19 -3.18
N ASP A 30 -19.15 1.10 -2.54
CA ASP A 30 -18.32 -0.08 -2.42
C ASP A 30 -18.02 -0.44 -3.88
N GLY A 31 -16.75 -0.32 -4.26
CA GLY A 31 -16.34 -0.63 -5.62
C GLY A 31 -16.88 -2.00 -6.04
N LEU A 32 -16.91 -2.29 -7.32
CA LEU A 32 -17.42 -3.56 -7.83
C LEU A 32 -16.89 -4.72 -7.02
N GLN A 33 -17.81 -5.58 -6.56
CA GLN A 33 -17.46 -6.80 -5.84
C GLN A 33 -17.61 -8.00 -6.76
N ARG A 34 -16.84 -9.03 -6.51
CA ARG A 34 -16.91 -10.29 -7.27
C ARG A 34 -18.23 -10.99 -6.99
N MET A 35 -18.83 -11.51 -8.03
CA MET A 35 -19.98 -12.40 -7.93
C MET A 35 -19.54 -13.72 -7.25
N VAL A 36 -20.48 -14.31 -6.49
CA VAL A 36 -20.25 -15.56 -5.75
C VAL A 36 -20.58 -16.74 -6.67
N ASP A 37 -19.70 -17.73 -6.68
CA ASP A 37 -19.97 -19.04 -7.28
C ASP A 37 -20.89 -19.84 -6.34
N ARG A 38 -22.18 -19.86 -6.67
CA ARG A 38 -23.21 -20.51 -5.86
C ARG A 38 -23.10 -22.03 -5.88
N GLU A 39 -22.72 -22.60 -7.02
CA GLU A 39 -22.62 -24.06 -7.18
C GLU A 39 -21.48 -24.61 -6.33
N THR A 40 -20.32 -24.01 -6.43
CA THR A 40 -19.16 -24.37 -5.56
C THR A 40 -19.53 -24.20 -4.09
N LYS A 41 -20.23 -23.13 -3.71
CA LYS A 41 -20.62 -22.89 -2.32
C LYS A 41 -21.65 -23.86 -1.77
N ARG A 42 -22.57 -24.34 -2.62
CA ARG A 42 -23.49 -25.45 -2.27
C ARG A 42 -22.71 -26.76 -2.06
N ALA A 43 -21.78 -27.07 -2.95
CA ALA A 43 -20.93 -28.26 -2.82
C ALA A 43 -20.07 -28.22 -1.54
N GLU A 44 -19.67 -27.03 -1.08
CA GLU A 44 -18.99 -26.80 0.20
C GLU A 44 -19.94 -26.89 1.43
N GLY A 45 -21.23 -27.23 1.24
CA GLY A 45 -22.19 -27.41 2.32
C GLY A 45 -22.84 -26.12 2.83
N LYS A 46 -22.76 -25.01 2.10
CA LYS A 46 -23.45 -23.77 2.47
C LYS A 46 -24.97 -23.93 2.32
N GLY A 47 -25.71 -23.59 3.40
CA GLY A 47 -27.16 -23.77 3.48
C GLY A 47 -27.97 -22.80 2.63
N VAL A 48 -29.30 -23.02 2.60
CA VAL A 48 -30.29 -22.26 1.78
C VAL A 48 -30.26 -20.75 2.07
N GLY A 49 -30.02 -20.35 3.32
CA GLY A 49 -29.91 -18.94 3.70
C GLY A 49 -28.75 -18.24 3.00
N TYR A 50 -27.60 -18.91 2.92
CA TYR A 50 -26.44 -18.40 2.18
C TYR A 50 -26.72 -18.31 0.67
N ASP A 51 -27.41 -19.31 0.11
CA ASP A 51 -27.75 -19.33 -1.32
C ASP A 51 -28.68 -18.18 -1.72
N ARG A 52 -29.69 -17.87 -0.87
CA ARG A 52 -30.56 -16.70 -1.08
C ARG A 52 -29.78 -15.38 -1.02
N TRP A 53 -28.91 -15.24 -0.03
CA TRP A 53 -28.03 -14.08 0.07
C TRP A 53 -27.12 -13.94 -1.15
N ALA A 54 -26.48 -15.03 -1.58
CA ALA A 54 -25.58 -15.04 -2.74
C ALA A 54 -26.34 -14.70 -4.04
N SER A 55 -27.59 -15.15 -4.20
CA SER A 55 -28.44 -14.77 -5.34
C SER A 55 -28.68 -13.27 -5.38
N LEU A 56 -29.07 -12.66 -4.26
CA LEU A 56 -29.32 -11.23 -4.17
C LEU A 56 -28.02 -10.42 -4.37
N HIS A 57 -26.92 -10.89 -3.78
CA HIS A 57 -25.61 -10.29 -3.97
C HIS A 57 -25.21 -10.31 -5.45
N ASN A 58 -25.31 -11.45 -6.11
CA ASN A 58 -24.98 -11.58 -7.54
C ASN A 58 -25.83 -10.67 -8.41
N LEU A 59 -27.14 -10.60 -8.16
CA LEU A 59 -28.03 -9.70 -8.92
C LEU A 59 -27.60 -8.23 -8.77
N LYS A 60 -27.24 -7.81 -7.55
CA LYS A 60 -26.72 -6.46 -7.32
C LYS A 60 -25.40 -6.22 -8.05
N GLN A 61 -24.51 -7.21 -8.04
CA GLN A 61 -23.21 -7.09 -8.71
C GLN A 61 -23.35 -7.13 -10.24
N MET A 62 -24.32 -7.88 -10.80
CA MET A 62 -24.63 -7.84 -12.23
C MET A 62 -25.05 -6.43 -12.64
N ALA A 63 -26.01 -5.82 -11.93
CA ALA A 63 -26.47 -4.46 -12.22
C ALA A 63 -25.32 -3.43 -12.08
N ALA A 64 -24.54 -3.52 -11.01
CA ALA A 64 -23.40 -2.64 -10.79
C ALA A 64 -22.31 -2.80 -11.87
N THR A 65 -22.03 -4.04 -12.31
CA THR A 65 -21.07 -4.31 -13.38
C THR A 65 -21.57 -3.74 -14.71
N HIS A 66 -22.84 -3.95 -15.05
CA HIS A 66 -23.42 -3.38 -16.28
C HIS A 66 -23.34 -1.85 -16.30
N ASN A 67 -23.72 -1.20 -15.19
CA ASN A 67 -23.65 0.26 -15.08
C ASN A 67 -22.21 0.76 -15.23
N PHE A 68 -21.27 0.12 -14.55
CA PHE A 68 -19.84 0.44 -14.66
C PHE A 68 -19.33 0.33 -16.09
N LEU A 69 -19.68 -0.76 -16.80
CA LEU A 69 -19.27 -0.96 -18.19
C LEU A 69 -19.91 0.08 -19.12
N MET A 70 -21.16 0.41 -18.90
CA MET A 70 -21.89 1.41 -19.68
C MET A 70 -21.29 2.81 -19.47
N GLU A 71 -21.06 3.22 -18.24
CA GLU A 71 -20.49 4.53 -17.87
C GLU A 71 -19.07 4.73 -18.43
N ASN A 72 -18.30 3.63 -18.56
CA ASN A 72 -16.93 3.66 -19.08
C ASN A 72 -16.84 3.30 -20.57
N GLY A 73 -17.95 3.03 -21.27
CA GLY A 73 -17.96 2.66 -22.68
C GLY A 73 -17.32 1.28 -22.96
N LEU A 74 -17.34 0.36 -21.98
CA LEU A 74 -16.68 -0.94 -22.00
C LEU A 74 -17.65 -2.13 -22.17
N LEU A 75 -18.81 -1.90 -22.81
CA LEU A 75 -19.78 -2.97 -23.10
C LEU A 75 -19.27 -3.98 -24.14
N ASP A 76 -18.29 -3.59 -24.93
CA ASP A 76 -17.59 -4.44 -25.89
C ASP A 76 -16.49 -5.22 -25.15
N LEU A 77 -16.44 -6.55 -25.33
CA LEU A 77 -15.50 -7.43 -24.65
C LEU A 77 -14.04 -7.13 -25.04
N ASP A 78 -13.78 -6.84 -26.30
CA ASP A 78 -12.44 -6.54 -26.78
C ASP A 78 -11.93 -5.24 -26.15
N LYS A 79 -12.82 -4.24 -26.00
CA LYS A 79 -12.49 -2.99 -25.31
C LYS A 79 -12.25 -3.20 -23.81
N LEU A 80 -13.06 -4.06 -23.17
CA LEU A 80 -12.87 -4.39 -21.77
C LEU A 80 -11.54 -5.10 -21.54
N ASP A 81 -11.19 -6.04 -22.41
CA ASP A 81 -9.92 -6.76 -22.34
C ASP A 81 -8.73 -5.84 -22.55
N ALA A 82 -8.81 -4.95 -23.52
CA ALA A 82 -7.79 -3.92 -23.74
C ALA A 82 -7.63 -2.98 -22.54
N ALA A 83 -8.75 -2.56 -21.92
CA ALA A 83 -8.73 -1.71 -20.73
C ALA A 83 -8.09 -2.42 -19.51
N VAL A 84 -8.42 -3.69 -19.28
CA VAL A 84 -7.82 -4.50 -18.22
C VAL A 84 -6.31 -4.65 -18.44
N GLU A 85 -5.89 -4.93 -19.65
CA GLU A 85 -4.46 -5.09 -19.97
C GLU A 85 -3.71 -3.75 -19.83
N SER A 86 -4.29 -2.64 -20.29
CA SER A 86 -3.74 -1.31 -20.12
C SER A 86 -3.59 -0.94 -18.64
N SER A 87 -4.62 -1.18 -17.82
CA SER A 87 -4.57 -0.91 -16.38
C SER A 87 -3.56 -1.82 -15.65
N ARG A 88 -3.41 -3.07 -16.09
CA ARG A 88 -2.38 -3.99 -15.58
C ARG A 88 -0.97 -3.44 -15.83
N LYS A 89 -0.73 -2.94 -17.04
CA LYS A 89 0.54 -2.33 -17.42
C LYS A 89 0.81 -1.08 -16.59
N ALA A 90 -0.15 -0.17 -16.47
CA ALA A 90 -0.06 1.03 -15.65
C ALA A 90 0.25 0.72 -14.17
N LEU A 91 -0.40 -0.32 -13.61
CA LEU A 91 -0.13 -0.79 -12.26
C LEU A 91 1.30 -1.33 -12.11
N SER A 92 1.80 -2.09 -13.09
CA SER A 92 3.17 -2.60 -13.09
C SER A 92 4.18 -1.47 -13.13
N GLU A 93 4.01 -0.51 -14.03
CA GLU A 93 4.87 0.67 -14.17
C GLU A 93 4.90 1.52 -12.89
N ALA A 94 3.72 1.76 -12.29
CA ALA A 94 3.62 2.50 -11.03
C ALA A 94 4.32 1.76 -9.86
N ARG A 95 4.24 0.42 -9.82
CA ARG A 95 4.94 -0.41 -8.84
C ARG A 95 6.45 -0.35 -9.02
N GLU A 96 6.92 -0.44 -10.25
CA GLU A 96 8.36 -0.39 -10.56
C GLU A 96 8.94 0.98 -10.23
N SER A 97 8.25 2.06 -10.58
CA SER A 97 8.63 3.43 -10.23
C SER A 97 8.76 3.59 -8.70
N LEU A 98 7.74 3.17 -7.95
CA LEU A 98 7.76 3.24 -6.48
C LEU A 98 8.95 2.45 -5.90
N ARG A 99 9.19 1.24 -6.39
CA ARG A 99 10.32 0.40 -5.96
C ARG A 99 11.68 1.04 -6.28
N GLY A 100 11.82 1.66 -7.44
CA GLY A 100 13.04 2.37 -7.84
C GLY A 100 13.36 3.53 -6.90
N ILE A 101 12.33 4.33 -6.54
CA ILE A 101 12.49 5.42 -5.57
C ILE A 101 12.87 4.89 -4.19
N GLU A 102 12.22 3.82 -3.72
CA GLU A 102 12.54 3.19 -2.43
C GLU A 102 13.98 2.68 -2.38
N GLN A 103 14.46 2.06 -3.45
CA GLN A 103 15.85 1.63 -3.55
C GLN A 103 16.81 2.82 -3.51
N THR A 104 16.51 3.88 -4.25
CA THR A 104 17.34 5.12 -4.25
C THR A 104 17.42 5.75 -2.86
N ILE A 105 16.30 5.77 -2.11
CA ILE A 105 16.27 6.23 -0.72
C ILE A 105 17.17 5.36 0.17
N ALA A 106 17.10 4.04 0.01
CA ALA A 106 17.92 3.11 0.78
C ALA A 106 19.41 3.32 0.51
N ASP A 107 19.80 3.48 -0.76
CA ASP A 107 21.18 3.73 -1.17
C ASP A 107 21.71 5.06 -0.63
N LYS A 108 20.90 6.13 -0.69
CA LYS A 108 21.26 7.44 -0.13
C LYS A 108 21.39 7.40 1.40
N LYS A 109 20.52 6.69 2.10
CA LYS A 109 20.61 6.49 3.55
C LYS A 109 21.85 5.70 3.92
N ASN A 110 22.20 4.66 3.17
CA ASN A 110 23.42 3.89 3.34
C ASN A 110 24.66 4.78 3.15
N LEU A 111 24.72 5.51 2.04
CA LEU A 111 25.84 6.45 1.78
C LEU A 111 25.97 7.49 2.90
N ARG A 112 24.86 8.06 3.38
CA ARG A 112 24.85 9.01 4.50
C ARG A 112 25.46 8.39 5.77
N LYS A 113 25.07 7.15 6.09
CA LYS A 113 25.62 6.41 7.25
C LYS A 113 27.12 6.23 7.10
N VAL A 114 27.58 5.72 5.96
CA VAL A 114 29.00 5.46 5.69
C VAL A 114 29.82 6.75 5.75
N VAL A 115 29.33 7.86 5.19
CA VAL A 115 30.00 9.18 5.27
C VAL A 115 30.03 9.69 6.70
N SER A 116 28.98 9.49 7.47
CA SER A 116 28.93 9.87 8.90
C SER A 116 29.96 9.10 9.74
N ASP A 117 30.00 7.78 9.57
CA ASP A 117 30.93 6.90 10.27
C ASP A 117 32.40 7.22 9.90
N TYR A 118 32.69 7.44 8.63
CA TYR A 118 33.99 7.89 8.15
C TYR A 118 34.41 9.20 8.82
N ARG A 119 33.52 10.20 8.86
CA ARG A 119 33.85 11.50 9.48
C ARG A 119 34.04 11.43 10.99
N ARG A 120 33.28 10.56 11.65
CA ARG A 120 33.39 10.34 13.08
C ARG A 120 34.72 9.68 13.45
N THR A 121 35.16 8.68 12.70
CA THR A 121 36.33 7.88 13.01
C THR A 121 37.65 8.47 12.48
N ARG A 122 37.58 9.31 11.45
CA ARG A 122 38.76 9.92 10.83
C ARG A 122 39.70 10.67 11.83
N PRO A 123 39.20 11.50 12.76
CA PRO A 123 40.07 12.19 13.73
C PRO A 123 40.91 11.21 14.57
N THR A 124 40.32 10.10 15.01
CA THR A 124 41.02 9.05 15.78
C THR A 124 42.21 8.49 14.98
N ILE A 125 42.05 8.27 13.69
CA ILE A 125 43.12 7.78 12.82
C ILE A 125 44.19 8.85 12.57
N GLU A 126 43.79 10.10 12.45
CA GLU A 126 44.72 11.22 12.25
C GLU A 126 45.55 11.48 13.52
N GLU A 127 44.97 11.32 14.70
CA GLU A 127 45.70 11.39 15.98
C GLU A 127 46.69 10.23 16.15
N HIS A 128 46.25 9.01 15.85
CA HIS A 128 47.12 7.84 15.91
C HIS A 128 48.39 8.03 15.05
N LYS A 129 48.26 8.61 13.85
CA LYS A 129 49.39 8.87 12.94
C LYS A 129 50.43 9.84 13.50
N LYS A 130 50.06 10.66 14.49
CA LYS A 130 50.98 11.64 15.14
C LYS A 130 51.73 11.02 16.32
N LEU A 131 51.26 9.88 16.84
CA LEU A 131 51.84 9.20 17.98
C LEU A 131 53.10 8.39 17.57
N LYS A 132 54.06 8.22 18.51
CA LYS A 132 55.26 7.44 18.29
C LYS A 132 55.55 6.50 19.47
N GLY A 133 56.20 5.37 19.16
CA GLY A 133 56.64 4.39 20.15
C GLY A 133 55.48 3.69 20.89
N LYS A 134 55.64 3.36 22.19
CA LYS A 134 54.67 2.61 22.98
C LYS A 134 53.28 3.26 23.06
N LYS A 135 53.18 4.60 22.93
CA LYS A 135 51.91 5.33 22.94
C LYS A 135 51.01 4.96 21.76
N THR A 136 51.55 4.62 20.60
CA THR A 136 50.84 4.22 19.42
C THR A 136 50.04 2.95 19.67
N GLU A 137 50.65 1.94 20.24
CA GLU A 137 50.01 0.65 20.53
C GLU A 137 48.90 0.79 21.59
N THR A 138 49.18 1.53 22.68
CA THR A 138 48.16 1.78 23.71
C THR A 138 46.94 2.53 23.17
N TYR A 139 47.16 3.54 22.31
CA TYR A 139 46.11 4.31 21.69
C TYR A 139 45.28 3.45 20.70
N TYR A 140 45.97 2.60 19.89
CA TYR A 140 45.30 1.67 18.98
C TYR A 140 44.35 0.75 19.73
N ARG A 141 44.85 0.08 20.81
CA ARG A 141 44.03 -0.85 21.61
C ARG A 141 42.83 -0.15 22.25
N ALA A 142 43.01 1.08 22.71
CA ALA A 142 41.93 1.85 23.31
C ALA A 142 40.82 2.28 22.30
N ASN A 143 41.17 2.35 21.02
CA ASN A 143 40.27 2.84 19.94
C ASN A 143 40.07 1.80 18.82
N GLU A 144 40.32 0.53 19.06
CA GLU A 144 40.31 -0.52 18.06
C GLU A 144 39.01 -0.55 17.24
N ALA A 145 37.87 -0.31 17.90
CA ALA A 145 36.57 -0.25 17.24
C ALA A 145 36.50 0.84 16.13
N ASP A 146 37.10 2.01 16.39
CA ASP A 146 37.12 3.11 15.42
C ASP A 146 38.01 2.76 14.22
N PHE A 147 39.10 2.03 14.42
CA PHE A 147 39.97 1.56 13.32
C PHE A 147 39.20 0.57 12.42
N ILE A 148 38.52 -0.40 13.03
CA ILE A 148 37.69 -1.38 12.29
C ILE A 148 36.62 -0.68 11.47
N ILE A 149 35.88 0.27 12.09
CA ILE A 149 34.83 1.03 11.43
C ILE A 149 35.39 1.88 10.27
N TYR A 150 36.52 2.55 10.52
CA TYR A 150 37.21 3.38 9.51
C TYR A 150 37.61 2.57 8.28
N GLU A 151 38.23 1.42 8.45
CA GLU A 151 38.60 0.54 7.35
C GLU A 151 37.38 0.01 6.57
N ALA A 152 36.33 -0.38 7.30
CA ALA A 152 35.09 -0.83 6.69
C ALA A 152 34.46 0.28 5.86
N THR A 153 34.42 1.52 6.40
CA THR A 153 33.88 2.67 5.66
C THR A 153 34.69 3.03 4.43
N LEU A 154 36.02 2.95 4.50
CA LEU A 154 36.87 3.17 3.32
C LEU A 154 36.59 2.18 2.20
N ARG A 155 36.40 0.89 2.54
CA ARG A 155 36.03 -0.14 1.53
C ARG A 155 34.68 0.18 0.90
N GLN A 156 33.68 0.53 1.70
CA GLN A 156 32.35 0.89 1.21
C GLN A 156 32.36 2.17 0.37
N LEU A 157 33.10 3.20 0.76
CA LEU A 157 33.22 4.44 0.00
C LEU A 157 33.87 4.26 -1.38
N LYS A 158 34.82 3.33 -1.52
CA LYS A 158 35.39 2.98 -2.84
C LYS A 158 34.34 2.44 -3.80
N VAL A 159 33.30 1.75 -3.28
CA VAL A 159 32.19 1.22 -4.08
C VAL A 159 31.11 2.27 -4.31
N LEU A 160 30.68 2.98 -3.25
CA LEU A 160 29.54 3.90 -3.28
C LEU A 160 29.86 5.25 -3.91
N ALA A 161 31.13 5.70 -3.84
CA ALA A 161 31.56 7.00 -4.36
C ALA A 161 32.99 6.93 -4.96
N PRO A 162 33.21 6.12 -6.00
CA PRO A 162 34.54 5.93 -6.59
C PRO A 162 35.09 7.26 -7.11
N GLY A 163 36.25 7.69 -6.60
CA GLY A 163 36.98 8.88 -7.06
C GLY A 163 36.26 10.23 -6.88
N LYS A 164 35.12 10.28 -6.18
CA LYS A 164 34.34 11.50 -5.98
C LYS A 164 34.62 12.14 -4.61
N LYS A 165 34.54 13.47 -4.57
CA LYS A 165 34.53 14.22 -3.30
C LYS A 165 33.32 13.79 -2.47
N LEU A 166 33.54 13.45 -1.18
CA LEU A 166 32.47 13.02 -0.31
C LEU A 166 31.40 14.10 -0.16
N PRO A 167 30.11 13.76 -0.33
CA PRO A 167 29.03 14.72 -0.22
C PRO A 167 28.88 15.23 1.22
N ALA A 168 28.34 16.43 1.35
CA ALA A 168 27.95 16.94 2.65
C ALA A 168 26.75 16.15 3.19
N ILE A 169 26.74 15.88 4.51
CA ILE A 169 25.60 15.16 5.14
C ILE A 169 24.30 15.96 5.00
N SER A 170 24.38 17.30 5.12
CA SER A 170 23.22 18.17 4.87
C SER A 170 22.63 17.98 3.48
N LYS A 171 23.49 17.93 2.43
CA LYS A 171 23.03 17.68 1.06
C LYS A 171 22.35 16.33 0.91
N LEU A 172 22.91 15.27 1.53
CA LEU A 172 22.29 13.94 1.52
C LEU A 172 20.94 13.93 2.23
N ASN A 173 20.80 14.69 3.33
CA ASN A 173 19.51 14.81 4.03
C ASN A 173 18.47 15.49 3.13
N THR A 174 18.80 16.62 2.51
CA THR A 174 17.89 17.31 1.58
C THR A 174 17.47 16.41 0.40
N GLU A 175 18.43 15.67 -0.19
CA GLU A 175 18.13 14.71 -1.26
C GLU A 175 17.20 13.57 -0.77
N ILE A 176 17.39 13.05 0.42
CA ILE A 176 16.54 12.01 1.03
C ILE A 176 15.14 12.57 1.28
N GLU A 177 15.01 13.78 1.80
CA GLU A 177 13.70 14.42 2.04
C GLU A 177 12.92 14.65 0.73
N ALA A 178 13.61 15.11 -0.32
CA ALA A 178 13.01 15.25 -1.65
C ALA A 178 12.51 13.90 -2.20
N LEU A 179 13.33 12.85 -2.09
CA LEU A 179 12.95 11.50 -2.50
C LEU A 179 11.79 10.92 -1.68
N ILE A 180 11.69 11.24 -0.39
CA ILE A 180 10.53 10.84 0.44
C ILE A 180 9.26 11.52 -0.05
N SER A 181 9.32 12.79 -0.43
CA SER A 181 8.18 13.49 -1.02
C SER A 181 7.76 12.86 -2.35
N GLU A 182 8.74 12.57 -3.23
CA GLU A 182 8.52 11.87 -4.49
C GLU A 182 7.92 10.47 -4.29
N LYS A 183 8.42 9.71 -3.31
CA LYS A 183 7.85 8.42 -2.91
C LYS A 183 6.37 8.53 -2.55
N ASN A 184 5.99 9.54 -1.77
CA ASN A 184 4.60 9.74 -1.36
C ASN A 184 3.69 10.00 -2.59
N ALA A 185 4.17 10.79 -3.56
CA ALA A 185 3.45 11.01 -4.82
C ALA A 185 3.33 9.72 -5.64
N ALA A 186 4.44 8.99 -5.82
CA ALA A 186 4.46 7.70 -6.52
C ALA A 186 3.56 6.64 -5.84
N TYR A 187 3.50 6.63 -4.51
CA TYR A 187 2.60 5.75 -3.76
C TYR A 187 1.12 6.07 -4.03
N ASN A 188 0.75 7.35 -4.13
CA ASN A 188 -0.61 7.74 -4.49
C ASN A 188 -0.95 7.27 -5.92
N THR A 189 -0.03 7.44 -6.87
CA THR A 189 -0.20 6.94 -8.25
C THR A 189 -0.38 5.43 -8.27
N TYR A 190 0.45 4.68 -7.54
CA TYR A 190 0.31 3.23 -7.40
C TYR A 190 -1.04 2.84 -6.81
N ARG A 191 -1.51 3.55 -5.78
CA ARG A 191 -2.80 3.28 -5.12
C ARG A 191 -3.98 3.49 -6.07
N THR A 192 -3.94 4.56 -6.88
CA THR A 192 -4.96 4.85 -7.89
C THR A 192 -4.96 3.78 -8.99
N ALA A 193 -3.80 3.48 -9.58
CA ALA A 193 -3.67 2.45 -10.60
C ALA A 193 -4.11 1.06 -10.11
N LYS A 194 -3.81 0.75 -8.84
CA LYS A 194 -4.25 -0.50 -8.20
C LYS A 194 -5.77 -0.57 -8.09
N ALA A 195 -6.40 0.49 -7.60
CA ALA A 195 -7.86 0.55 -7.44
C ALA A 195 -8.57 0.44 -8.80
N GLU A 196 -8.08 1.13 -9.82
CA GLU A 196 -8.61 1.06 -11.18
C GLU A 196 -8.49 -0.35 -11.78
N HIS A 197 -7.31 -0.95 -11.68
CA HIS A 197 -7.10 -2.31 -12.16
C HIS A 197 -7.99 -3.34 -11.42
N GLU A 198 -8.15 -3.22 -10.10
CA GLU A 198 -9.02 -4.10 -9.32
C GLU A 198 -10.48 -3.99 -9.74
N GLN A 199 -10.97 -2.80 -10.08
CA GLN A 199 -12.33 -2.59 -10.57
C GLN A 199 -12.52 -3.19 -11.97
N LEU A 200 -11.63 -2.91 -12.91
CA LEU A 200 -11.67 -3.45 -14.27
C LEU A 200 -11.56 -4.97 -14.28
N ALA A 201 -10.62 -5.53 -13.51
CA ALA A 201 -10.47 -6.99 -13.39
C ALA A 201 -11.70 -7.66 -12.75
N THR A 202 -12.35 -6.97 -11.81
CA THR A 202 -13.60 -7.44 -11.20
C THR A 202 -14.75 -7.38 -12.20
N ALA A 203 -14.87 -6.28 -12.98
CA ALA A 203 -15.85 -6.13 -14.02
C ALA A 203 -15.69 -7.24 -15.07
N LYS A 204 -14.48 -7.48 -15.58
CA LYS A 204 -14.19 -8.55 -16.52
C LYS A 204 -14.61 -9.91 -15.97
N ARG A 205 -14.21 -10.25 -14.75
CA ARG A 205 -14.56 -11.53 -14.13
C ARG A 205 -16.07 -11.71 -13.96
N ASN A 206 -16.77 -10.66 -13.53
CA ASN A 206 -18.22 -10.70 -13.40
C ASN A 206 -18.89 -10.88 -14.76
N THR A 207 -18.41 -10.21 -15.82
CA THR A 207 -18.89 -10.35 -17.19
C THR A 207 -18.69 -11.78 -17.70
N GLU A 208 -17.52 -12.37 -17.52
CA GLU A 208 -17.25 -13.75 -17.88
C GLU A 208 -18.19 -14.71 -17.15
N GLN A 209 -18.45 -14.48 -15.86
CA GLN A 209 -19.38 -15.30 -15.08
C GLN A 209 -20.83 -15.13 -15.52
N ILE A 210 -21.23 -13.95 -16.00
CA ILE A 210 -22.57 -13.69 -16.53
C ILE A 210 -22.75 -14.43 -17.88
N LEU A 211 -21.75 -14.38 -18.77
CA LEU A 211 -21.83 -14.92 -20.11
C LEU A 211 -21.67 -16.45 -20.16
N HIS A 212 -20.78 -16.99 -19.36
CA HIS A 212 -20.34 -18.39 -19.46
C HIS A 212 -20.69 -19.23 -18.23
N GLY A 213 -21.36 -18.64 -17.25
CA GLY A 213 -21.54 -19.27 -15.94
C GLY A 213 -20.22 -19.36 -15.15
N THR A 214 -20.27 -19.94 -13.96
CA THR A 214 -19.09 -20.11 -13.13
C THR A 214 -18.20 -21.21 -13.73
N PRO A 215 -16.92 -20.96 -14.03
CA PRO A 215 -16.04 -22.02 -14.51
C PRO A 215 -15.93 -23.11 -13.43
N SER A 216 -16.52 -24.26 -13.72
CA SER A 216 -16.48 -25.43 -12.84
C SER A 216 -15.03 -25.86 -12.65
N ARG A 217 -14.62 -26.05 -11.39
CA ARG A 217 -13.29 -26.51 -11.00
C ARG A 217 -12.93 -27.91 -11.54
N GLN A 218 -13.90 -28.60 -12.15
CA GLN A 218 -13.72 -29.96 -12.68
C GLN A 218 -12.85 -30.03 -13.94
N LYS A 219 -12.71 -28.96 -14.73
CA LYS A 219 -11.89 -28.96 -15.95
C LYS A 219 -10.38 -28.99 -15.70
N LYS A 220 -9.91 -28.73 -14.46
CA LYS A 220 -8.46 -28.80 -14.15
C LYS A 220 -7.96 -30.22 -13.90
N HIS A 221 -8.83 -31.17 -13.56
CA HIS A 221 -8.40 -32.54 -13.25
C HIS A 221 -8.36 -33.45 -14.49
N GLU A 222 -8.99 -33.05 -15.59
CA GLU A 222 -8.97 -33.83 -16.85
C GLU A 222 -7.77 -33.49 -17.76
N GLN A 223 -7.04 -32.41 -17.50
CA GLN A 223 -5.83 -32.05 -18.24
C GLN A 223 -4.52 -32.59 -17.60
N GLU A 224 -4.60 -33.20 -16.41
CA GLU A 224 -3.45 -33.81 -15.72
C GLU A 224 -3.52 -35.34 -15.71
N ARG A 225 -4.37 -35.97 -16.54
CA ARG A 225 -4.38 -37.40 -16.82
C ARG A 225 -4.04 -37.64 -18.28
#